data_fa46c8daaebc3fda7eb7d9e563459e8e
#
_entry.id   fa46c8daaebc3fda7eb7d9e563459e8e
#
_cell.length_a   1.000
_cell.length_b   1.000
_cell.length_c   1.000
_cell.angle_alpha   90.00
_cell.angle_beta   90.00
_cell.angle_gamma   90.00
#
_symmetry.space_group_name_H-M   'P 1'
#
loop_
_entity.id
_entity.type
_entity.pdbx_description
1 polymer ?
#
loop_
_entity_poly.entity_id
_entity_poly.type
_entity_poly.pdbx_seq_one_letter_code
_entity_poly.pdbx_strand_id
1 'polypeptide(L)'
;MITVYNTMTRKKEEFHPLREGEVSIYCCGVTPYNDPHIGNARPFVTWDVIRRYLARKGYKVRYIQNFTDVDDKIINAANREGVTWKEISDRYIAAYFKAMDALNVRRADVFPRVSETMADIQRMIETLIARRYAYVTETGDVYYRVEAFDRYGCLSGRSLDDMEAGARVEVNAAKEHPMDFALWKAAKPGEPSWESPWGKGRPGWHIECSAMSVKYLGDVFDFHGGGNDLIFPHHENEIAQAEPCIDGNEKFARYWLHNGFITIDNEKMSKSK
;
A
#
# COMPACT_ATOMS: atom_id res chain seq x y z
N MET A 1 -9.18 23.76 16.18
CA MET A 1 -8.61 23.67 14.82
C MET A 1 -7.47 22.66 14.86
N ILE A 2 -7.44 21.70 13.96
CA ILE A 2 -6.35 20.73 13.75
C ILE A 2 -5.73 21.04 12.40
N THR A 3 -4.42 21.13 12.34
CA THR A 3 -3.69 21.41 11.09
C THR A 3 -2.76 20.23 10.79
N VAL A 4 -2.75 19.78 9.54
CA VAL A 4 -1.91 18.68 9.06
C VAL A 4 -1.07 19.12 7.86
N TYR A 5 0.13 18.59 7.72
CA TYR A 5 0.90 18.75 6.48
C TYR A 5 0.46 17.67 5.49
N ASN A 6 -0.13 18.09 4.39
CA ASN A 6 -0.61 17.19 3.35
C ASN A 6 0.46 17.06 2.24
N THR A 7 0.97 15.86 2.04
CA THR A 7 1.99 15.60 1.01
C THR A 7 1.47 15.91 -0.40
N MET A 8 0.18 15.68 -0.66
CA MET A 8 -0.45 15.95 -1.95
C MET A 8 -0.36 17.43 -2.34
N THR A 9 -0.62 18.32 -1.40
CA THR A 9 -0.62 19.77 -1.64
C THR A 9 0.70 20.43 -1.24
N ARG A 10 1.55 19.72 -0.48
CA ARG A 10 2.81 20.21 0.10
C ARG A 10 2.64 21.42 1.01
N LYS A 11 1.50 21.50 1.67
CA LYS A 11 1.13 22.62 2.55
C LYS A 11 0.58 22.10 3.87
N LYS A 12 0.64 22.95 4.89
CA LYS A 12 -0.15 22.79 6.11
C LYS A 12 -1.57 23.26 5.82
N GLU A 13 -2.53 22.41 6.09
CA GLU A 13 -3.95 22.62 5.83
C GLU A 13 -4.75 22.36 7.09
N GLU A 14 -5.86 23.05 7.24
CA GLU A 14 -6.83 22.75 8.28
C GLU A 14 -7.51 21.40 7.95
N PHE A 15 -7.61 20.55 8.95
CA PHE A 15 -8.27 19.26 8.82
C PHE A 15 -9.79 19.42 8.92
N HIS A 16 -10.48 19.00 7.90
CA HIS A 16 -11.93 18.88 7.84
C HIS A 16 -12.29 17.43 7.55
N PRO A 17 -12.93 16.70 8.50
CA PRO A 17 -13.28 15.30 8.29
C PRO A 17 -14.29 15.13 7.17
N LEU A 18 -14.28 13.97 6.53
CA LEU A 18 -15.29 13.60 5.52
C LEU A 18 -16.69 13.50 6.14
N ARG A 19 -16.75 13.00 7.37
CA ARG A 19 -17.98 12.91 8.17
C ARG A 19 -17.77 13.60 9.51
N GLU A 20 -18.71 14.45 9.88
CA GLU A 20 -18.62 15.18 11.15
C GLU A 20 -18.47 14.21 12.34
N GLY A 21 -17.49 14.47 13.20
CA GLY A 21 -17.23 13.64 14.39
C GLY A 21 -16.53 12.30 14.12
N GLU A 22 -16.30 11.91 12.86
CA GLU A 22 -15.62 10.67 12.50
C GLU A 22 -14.33 10.95 11.73
N VAL A 23 -13.35 10.06 11.84
CA VAL A 23 -12.10 10.09 11.06
C VAL A 23 -11.74 8.70 10.61
N SER A 24 -11.48 8.55 9.32
CA SER A 24 -11.07 7.31 8.67
C SER A 24 -9.60 7.37 8.27
N ILE A 25 -8.83 6.34 8.66
CA ILE A 25 -7.38 6.29 8.44
C ILE A 25 -7.01 4.94 7.86
N TYR A 26 -6.27 4.94 6.76
CA TYR A 26 -5.55 3.77 6.26
C TYR A 26 -4.05 4.01 6.35
N CYS A 27 -3.34 3.07 6.97
CA CYS A 27 -1.88 3.09 7.03
C CYS A 27 -1.33 1.81 6.41
N CYS A 28 -0.45 1.95 5.44
CA CYS A 28 0.25 0.80 4.87
C CYS A 28 1.04 0.08 5.96
N GLY A 29 0.82 -1.22 6.06
CA GLY A 29 1.42 -2.08 7.07
C GLY A 29 2.77 -2.64 6.67
N VAL A 30 3.10 -3.82 7.18
CA VAL A 30 4.38 -4.47 6.94
C VAL A 30 4.24 -5.73 6.08
N THR A 31 5.31 -6.06 5.36
CA THR A 31 5.53 -7.39 4.81
C THR A 31 6.22 -8.23 5.88
N PRO A 32 5.53 -9.21 6.49
CA PRO A 32 6.01 -9.98 7.62
C PRO A 32 6.89 -11.17 7.17
N TYR A 33 8.16 -10.91 6.84
CA TYR A 33 9.11 -11.93 6.39
C TYR A 33 10.35 -12.06 7.30
N ASN A 34 10.47 -11.21 8.31
CA ASN A 34 11.55 -11.18 9.28
C ASN A 34 11.13 -10.35 10.50
N ASP A 35 11.89 -10.42 11.61
CA ASP A 35 11.62 -9.64 12.80
C ASP A 35 11.51 -8.13 12.52
N PRO A 36 10.58 -7.43 13.18
CA PRO A 36 10.47 -5.99 13.06
C PRO A 36 11.68 -5.31 13.72
N HIS A 37 12.11 -4.20 13.13
CA HIS A 37 13.13 -3.31 13.71
C HIS A 37 12.53 -1.92 14.00
N ILE A 38 13.24 -1.11 14.76
CA ILE A 38 12.75 0.21 15.19
C ILE A 38 12.34 1.13 14.02
N GLY A 39 13.00 1.01 12.86
CA GLY A 39 12.62 1.71 11.64
C GLY A 39 11.22 1.36 11.16
N ASN A 40 10.80 0.08 11.32
CA ASN A 40 9.42 -0.34 11.02
C ASN A 40 8.43 0.15 12.07
N ALA A 41 8.84 0.35 13.32
CA ALA A 41 7.96 0.80 14.39
C ALA A 41 7.57 2.29 14.24
N ARG A 42 8.44 3.11 13.67
CA ARG A 42 8.25 4.56 13.59
C ARG A 42 6.90 4.98 12.98
N PRO A 43 6.46 4.49 11.80
CA PRO A 43 5.15 4.86 11.28
C PRO A 43 4.02 4.49 12.25
N PHE A 44 4.06 3.30 12.86
CA PHE A 44 2.96 2.84 13.70
C PHE A 44 2.88 3.58 15.04
N VAL A 45 4.01 3.95 15.63
CA VAL A 45 4.05 4.85 16.80
C VAL A 45 3.53 6.23 16.42
N THR A 46 3.93 6.77 15.27
CA THR A 46 3.45 8.07 14.78
C THR A 46 1.93 8.06 14.58
N TRP A 47 1.41 7.04 13.91
CA TRP A 47 -0.02 6.91 13.69
C TRP A 47 -0.81 6.62 14.98
N ASP A 48 -0.22 5.92 15.95
CA ASP A 48 -0.85 5.73 17.26
C ASP A 48 -0.99 7.07 18.02
N VAL A 49 0.03 7.94 17.94
CA VAL A 49 -0.05 9.29 18.50
C VAL A 49 -1.14 10.11 17.81
N ILE A 50 -1.19 10.09 16.47
CA ILE A 50 -2.20 10.83 15.69
C ILE A 50 -3.62 10.38 16.08
N ARG A 51 -3.89 9.06 16.08
CA ARG A 51 -5.23 8.55 16.38
C ARG A 51 -5.65 8.79 17.84
N ARG A 52 -4.69 8.72 18.81
CA ARG A 52 -4.97 9.06 20.21
C ARG A 52 -5.29 10.54 20.35
N TYR A 53 -4.57 11.41 19.63
CA TYR A 53 -4.85 12.84 19.64
C TYR A 53 -6.22 13.16 19.05
N LEU A 54 -6.56 12.57 17.89
CA LEU A 54 -7.88 12.73 17.27
C LEU A 54 -9.00 12.25 18.20
N ALA A 55 -8.83 11.08 18.81
CA ALA A 55 -9.80 10.57 19.80
C ALA A 55 -9.92 11.51 21.01
N ARG A 56 -8.82 12.07 21.51
CA ARG A 56 -8.83 13.06 22.61
C ARG A 56 -9.56 14.36 22.22
N LYS A 57 -9.57 14.69 20.91
CA LYS A 57 -10.32 15.83 20.36
C LYS A 57 -11.81 15.53 20.12
N GLY A 58 -12.27 14.33 20.45
CA GLY A 58 -13.67 13.93 20.36
C GLY A 58 -14.05 13.20 19.07
N TYR A 59 -13.10 12.90 18.19
CA TYR A 59 -13.39 12.13 16.98
C TYR A 59 -13.50 10.64 17.27
N LYS A 60 -14.44 9.98 16.62
CA LYS A 60 -14.47 8.52 16.49
C LYS A 60 -13.53 8.11 15.36
N VAL A 61 -12.39 7.55 15.72
CA VAL A 61 -11.35 7.17 14.76
C VAL A 61 -11.52 5.72 14.34
N ARG A 62 -11.61 5.47 13.02
CA ARG A 62 -11.50 4.15 12.40
C ARG A 62 -10.13 4.01 11.73
N TYR A 63 -9.30 3.12 12.26
CA TYR A 63 -7.92 2.93 11.82
C TYR A 63 -7.71 1.53 11.25
N ILE A 64 -7.34 1.45 10.00
CA ILE A 64 -7.05 0.22 9.25
C ILE A 64 -5.57 0.15 8.95
N GLN A 65 -4.96 -1.02 9.17
CA GLN A 65 -3.55 -1.29 8.86
C GLN A 65 -3.40 -2.71 8.35
N ASN A 66 -2.90 -2.89 7.13
CA ASN A 66 -2.81 -4.21 6.52
C ASN A 66 -1.54 -4.99 6.90
N PHE A 67 -1.55 -6.29 6.55
CA PHE A 67 -0.37 -7.10 6.37
C PHE A 67 -0.28 -7.56 4.91
N THR A 68 0.86 -7.27 4.27
CA THR A 68 1.22 -7.88 2.98
C THR A 68 1.76 -9.27 3.25
N ASP A 69 0.85 -10.22 3.48
CA ASP A 69 1.17 -11.58 3.90
C ASP A 69 1.53 -12.53 2.74
N VAL A 70 1.51 -12.02 1.51
CA VAL A 70 1.98 -12.69 0.29
C VAL A 70 2.86 -11.74 -0.50
N ASP A 71 4.15 -12.04 -0.59
CA ASP A 71 5.16 -11.20 -1.27
C ASP A 71 6.39 -12.04 -1.62
N ASP A 72 7.16 -11.61 -2.60
CA ASP A 72 8.41 -12.28 -3.02
C ASP A 72 9.37 -12.52 -1.83
N LYS A 73 9.46 -11.58 -0.89
CA LYS A 73 10.31 -11.70 0.31
C LYS A 73 9.87 -12.83 1.24
N ILE A 74 8.55 -13.01 1.38
CA ILE A 74 7.97 -14.09 2.19
C ILE A 74 8.22 -15.43 1.50
N ILE A 75 7.97 -15.51 0.19
CA ILE A 75 8.19 -16.72 -0.62
C ILE A 75 9.67 -17.13 -0.55
N ASN A 76 10.57 -16.19 -0.74
CA ASN A 76 12.03 -16.45 -0.66
C ASN A 76 12.46 -16.89 0.74
N ALA A 77 11.89 -16.32 1.81
CA ALA A 77 12.16 -16.74 3.17
C ALA A 77 11.64 -18.17 3.42
N ALA A 78 10.44 -18.48 2.96
CA ALA A 78 9.83 -19.81 3.06
C ALA A 78 10.67 -20.89 2.36
N ASN A 79 11.07 -20.61 1.11
CA ASN A 79 11.93 -21.52 0.33
C ASN A 79 13.29 -21.76 1.02
N ARG A 80 13.90 -20.72 1.57
CA ARG A 80 15.18 -20.84 2.29
C ARG A 80 15.06 -21.69 3.57
N GLU A 81 13.93 -21.58 4.28
CA GLU A 81 13.70 -22.31 5.53
C GLU A 81 13.03 -23.67 5.33
N GLY A 82 12.55 -23.99 4.11
CA GLY A 82 11.84 -25.23 3.83
C GLY A 82 10.44 -25.33 4.49
N VAL A 83 9.80 -24.19 4.69
CA VAL A 83 8.46 -24.08 5.30
C VAL A 83 7.48 -23.40 4.33
N THR A 84 6.21 -23.32 4.68
CA THR A 84 5.21 -22.63 3.85
C THR A 84 5.31 -21.11 4.02
N TRP A 85 4.89 -20.36 2.97
CA TRP A 85 4.80 -18.91 3.03
C TRP A 85 3.88 -18.43 4.17
N LYS A 86 2.84 -19.22 4.46
CA LYS A 86 1.89 -18.93 5.53
C LYS A 86 2.53 -19.05 6.92
N GLU A 87 3.38 -20.05 7.15
CA GLU A 87 4.13 -20.19 8.40
C GLU A 87 5.08 -19.01 8.61
N ILE A 88 5.74 -18.53 7.55
CA ILE A 88 6.59 -17.33 7.63
C ILE A 88 5.75 -16.12 8.01
N SER A 89 4.68 -15.84 7.27
CA SER A 89 3.87 -14.64 7.52
C SER A 89 3.23 -14.66 8.90
N ASP A 90 2.64 -15.78 9.34
CA ASP A 90 2.00 -15.89 10.65
C ASP A 90 3.03 -15.72 11.79
N ARG A 91 4.22 -16.30 11.67
CA ARG A 91 5.33 -16.13 12.63
C ARG A 91 5.69 -14.67 12.81
N TYR A 92 5.91 -13.95 11.71
CA TYR A 92 6.37 -12.56 11.79
C TYR A 92 5.24 -11.56 12.03
N ILE A 93 3.99 -11.90 11.74
CA ILE A 93 2.83 -11.16 12.25
C ILE A 93 2.77 -11.25 13.78
N ALA A 94 2.99 -12.44 14.36
CA ALA A 94 3.04 -12.59 15.81
C ALA A 94 4.21 -11.79 16.42
N ALA A 95 5.40 -11.82 15.79
CA ALA A 95 6.54 -11.01 16.20
C ALA A 95 6.26 -9.49 16.11
N TYR A 96 5.60 -9.05 15.04
CA TYR A 96 5.14 -7.67 14.88
C TYR A 96 4.23 -7.26 16.04
N PHE A 97 3.24 -8.05 16.35
CA PHE A 97 2.32 -7.75 17.43
C PHE A 97 3.04 -7.67 18.79
N LYS A 98 3.92 -8.61 19.08
CA LYS A 98 4.74 -8.58 20.30
C LYS A 98 5.57 -7.30 20.42
N ALA A 99 6.19 -6.85 19.33
CA ALA A 99 6.98 -5.62 19.31
C ALA A 99 6.09 -4.37 19.50
N MET A 100 4.93 -4.30 18.86
CA MET A 100 4.01 -3.17 18.97
C MET A 100 3.38 -3.08 20.37
N ASP A 101 3.07 -4.22 20.99
CA ASP A 101 2.58 -4.27 22.38
C ASP A 101 3.63 -3.76 23.36
N ALA A 102 4.91 -4.15 23.18
CA ALA A 102 6.02 -3.66 23.99
C ALA A 102 6.24 -2.13 23.87
N LEU A 103 5.87 -1.55 22.72
CA LEU A 103 5.90 -0.10 22.49
C LEU A 103 4.60 0.61 22.90
N ASN A 104 3.63 -0.11 23.50
CA ASN A 104 2.32 0.43 23.86
C ASN A 104 1.55 1.05 22.68
N VAL A 105 1.77 0.54 21.47
CA VAL A 105 1.01 0.90 20.26
C VAL A 105 -0.32 0.17 20.29
N ARG A 106 -1.43 0.90 20.22
CA ARG A 106 -2.77 0.30 20.18
C ARG A 106 -2.98 -0.49 18.88
N ARG A 107 -3.68 -1.61 18.98
CA ARG A 107 -4.12 -2.38 17.83
C ARG A 107 -4.96 -1.52 16.87
N ALA A 108 -4.83 -1.74 15.57
CA ALA A 108 -5.76 -1.20 14.59
C ALA A 108 -7.15 -1.83 14.79
N ASP A 109 -8.18 -1.16 14.28
CA ASP A 109 -9.55 -1.71 14.35
C ASP A 109 -9.69 -2.94 13.45
N VAL A 110 -8.95 -2.96 12.33
CA VAL A 110 -8.84 -4.12 11.44
C VAL A 110 -7.41 -4.24 10.92
N PHE A 111 -6.93 -5.47 10.82
CA PHE A 111 -5.69 -5.82 10.14
C PHE A 111 -6.00 -6.74 8.95
N PRO A 112 -6.43 -6.18 7.79
CA PRO A 112 -6.68 -7.01 6.62
C PRO A 112 -5.40 -7.67 6.12
N ARG A 113 -5.55 -8.90 5.58
CA ARG A 113 -4.49 -9.64 4.91
C ARG A 113 -4.76 -9.69 3.42
N VAL A 114 -3.70 -9.65 2.63
CA VAL A 114 -3.81 -9.78 1.17
C VAL A 114 -4.45 -11.10 0.79
N SER A 115 -4.01 -12.22 1.41
CA SER A 115 -4.53 -13.56 1.16
C SER A 115 -6.04 -13.70 1.42
N GLU A 116 -6.64 -12.83 2.22
CA GLU A 116 -8.07 -12.82 2.59
C GLU A 116 -8.89 -11.82 1.76
N THR A 117 -8.25 -11.09 0.81
CA THR A 117 -8.89 -10.02 0.04
C THR A 117 -8.82 -10.22 -1.48
N MET A 118 -8.50 -11.41 -1.96
CA MET A 118 -8.30 -11.70 -3.38
C MET A 118 -9.49 -11.32 -4.27
N ALA A 119 -10.72 -11.59 -3.84
CA ALA A 119 -11.91 -11.25 -4.61
C ALA A 119 -12.09 -9.73 -4.81
N ASP A 120 -11.74 -8.93 -3.81
CA ASP A 120 -11.82 -7.46 -3.90
C ASP A 120 -10.72 -6.91 -4.80
N ILE A 121 -9.51 -7.49 -4.72
CA ILE A 121 -8.37 -7.16 -5.58
C ILE A 121 -8.72 -7.47 -7.04
N GLN A 122 -9.20 -8.67 -7.33
CA GLN A 122 -9.57 -9.08 -8.68
C GLN A 122 -10.66 -8.19 -9.27
N ARG A 123 -11.69 -7.86 -8.48
CA ARG A 123 -12.77 -6.95 -8.91
C ARG A 123 -12.24 -5.55 -9.27
N MET A 124 -11.30 -5.01 -8.51
CA MET A 124 -10.67 -3.72 -8.82
C MET A 124 -9.86 -3.81 -10.12
N ILE A 125 -9.10 -4.88 -10.33
CA ILE A 125 -8.35 -5.11 -11.58
C ILE A 125 -9.30 -5.24 -12.77
N GLU A 126 -10.39 -5.99 -12.65
CA GLU A 126 -11.42 -6.12 -13.70
C GLU A 126 -12.00 -4.74 -14.08
N THR A 127 -12.26 -3.89 -13.07
CA THR A 127 -12.73 -2.51 -13.30
C THR A 127 -11.70 -1.69 -14.06
N LEU A 128 -10.42 -1.77 -13.69
CA LEU A 128 -9.35 -1.07 -14.38
C LEU A 128 -9.18 -1.53 -15.83
N ILE A 129 -9.30 -2.83 -16.10
CA ILE A 129 -9.28 -3.38 -17.46
C ILE A 129 -10.47 -2.86 -18.26
N ALA A 130 -11.68 -2.94 -17.70
CA ALA A 130 -12.90 -2.47 -18.36
C ALA A 130 -12.84 -0.97 -18.70
N ARG A 131 -12.20 -0.17 -17.84
CA ARG A 131 -12.00 1.28 -18.02
C ARG A 131 -10.73 1.63 -18.83
N ARG A 132 -10.01 0.62 -19.35
CA ARG A 132 -8.79 0.74 -20.17
C ARG A 132 -7.55 1.32 -19.46
N TYR A 133 -7.53 1.28 -18.15
CA TYR A 133 -6.36 1.62 -17.33
C TYR A 133 -5.40 0.43 -17.13
N ALA A 134 -5.80 -0.76 -17.53
CA ALA A 134 -4.98 -1.96 -17.43
C ALA A 134 -5.15 -2.86 -18.64
N TYR A 135 -4.18 -3.76 -18.86
CA TYR A 135 -4.19 -4.73 -19.94
C TYR A 135 -3.63 -6.07 -19.48
N VAL A 136 -4.08 -7.14 -20.16
CA VAL A 136 -3.66 -8.51 -19.91
C VAL A 136 -2.63 -8.92 -20.97
N THR A 137 -1.53 -9.52 -20.55
CA THR A 137 -0.51 -10.05 -21.46
C THR A 137 -0.83 -11.49 -21.87
N GLU A 138 -0.14 -12.00 -22.88
CA GLU A 138 -0.27 -13.40 -23.33
C GLU A 138 0.13 -14.41 -22.24
N THR A 139 0.96 -14.02 -21.28
CA THR A 139 1.40 -14.85 -20.15
C THR A 139 0.42 -14.89 -18.99
N GLY A 140 -0.63 -14.05 -19.03
CA GLY A 140 -1.59 -13.91 -17.93
C GLY A 140 -1.19 -12.91 -16.84
N ASP A 141 -0.08 -12.18 -17.04
CA ASP A 141 0.20 -11.00 -16.21
C ASP A 141 -0.77 -9.86 -16.56
N VAL A 142 -1.13 -9.05 -15.58
CA VAL A 142 -1.92 -7.82 -15.80
C VAL A 142 -1.09 -6.63 -15.37
N TYR A 143 -0.93 -5.68 -16.28
CA TYR A 143 -0.21 -4.42 -16.00
C TYR A 143 -1.14 -3.22 -16.02
N TYR A 144 -0.83 -2.26 -15.16
CA TYR A 144 -1.43 -0.93 -15.17
C TYR A 144 -0.74 -0.08 -16.24
N ARG A 145 -1.55 0.63 -17.06
CA ARG A 145 -1.07 1.54 -18.11
C ARG A 145 -0.92 2.95 -17.51
N VAL A 146 0.33 3.33 -17.17
CA VAL A 146 0.61 4.61 -16.47
C VAL A 146 0.21 5.84 -17.29
N GLU A 147 0.35 5.79 -18.61
CA GLU A 147 -0.03 6.87 -19.52
C GLU A 147 -1.54 7.10 -19.60
N ALA A 148 -2.36 6.15 -19.18
CA ALA A 148 -3.82 6.31 -19.14
C ALA A 148 -4.32 7.22 -18.01
N PHE A 149 -3.47 7.50 -17.02
CA PHE A 149 -3.81 8.35 -15.88
C PHE A 149 -3.09 9.70 -15.96
N ASP A 150 -3.75 10.70 -16.52
CA ASP A 150 -3.19 12.04 -16.77
C ASP A 150 -2.53 12.70 -15.56
N ARG A 151 -2.93 12.31 -14.34
CA ARG A 151 -2.42 12.85 -13.09
C ARG A 151 -1.32 12.00 -12.46
N TYR A 152 -0.77 11.00 -13.18
CA TYR A 152 0.31 10.17 -12.65
C TYR A 152 1.52 11.05 -12.29
N GLY A 153 2.03 10.89 -11.06
CA GLY A 153 3.07 11.75 -10.50
C GLY A 153 2.54 12.90 -9.61
N CYS A 154 1.23 13.04 -9.43
CA CYS A 154 0.63 14.16 -8.68
C CYS A 154 1.03 14.18 -7.18
N LEU A 155 1.25 13.03 -6.54
CA LEU A 155 1.67 12.92 -5.16
C LEU A 155 3.18 13.14 -5.01
N SER A 156 3.97 12.46 -5.85
CA SER A 156 5.44 12.53 -5.82
C SER A 156 5.97 13.85 -6.39
N GLY A 157 5.19 14.48 -7.27
CA GLY A 157 5.56 15.69 -8.02
C GLY A 157 6.62 15.44 -9.07
N ARG A 158 6.67 14.22 -9.61
CA ARG A 158 7.57 13.82 -10.69
C ARG A 158 6.79 13.67 -11.98
N SER A 159 7.38 14.04 -13.11
CA SER A 159 6.87 13.68 -14.42
C SER A 159 7.25 12.23 -14.78
N LEU A 160 6.54 11.62 -15.73
CA LEU A 160 6.93 10.29 -16.24
C LEU A 160 8.34 10.31 -16.82
N ASP A 161 8.71 11.35 -17.58
CA ASP A 161 10.04 11.51 -18.18
C ASP A 161 11.16 11.53 -17.11
N ASP A 162 10.93 12.24 -15.97
CA ASP A 162 11.87 12.26 -14.85
C ASP A 162 12.02 10.89 -14.18
N MET A 163 10.92 10.13 -14.13
CA MET A 163 10.91 8.80 -13.55
C MET A 163 11.66 7.81 -14.43
N GLU A 164 11.48 7.86 -15.75
CA GLU A 164 12.21 7.02 -16.72
C GLU A 164 13.71 7.28 -16.67
N ALA A 165 14.10 8.56 -16.68
CA ALA A 165 15.51 8.95 -16.62
C ALA A 165 16.23 8.49 -15.34
N GLY A 166 15.49 8.32 -14.24
CA GLY A 166 16.00 7.87 -12.94
C GLY A 166 15.84 6.37 -12.66
N ALA A 167 15.07 5.65 -13.46
CA ALA A 167 14.76 4.25 -13.22
C ALA A 167 15.75 3.31 -13.90
N ARG A 168 16.33 2.36 -13.14
CA ARG A 168 16.87 1.13 -13.69
C ARG A 168 15.69 0.22 -14.05
N VAL A 169 15.02 0.50 -15.17
CA VAL A 169 13.88 -0.31 -15.62
C VAL A 169 14.43 -1.55 -16.29
N GLU A 170 14.15 -2.73 -15.72
CA GLU A 170 14.31 -3.97 -16.48
C GLU A 170 13.39 -3.92 -17.69
N VAL A 171 13.97 -4.04 -18.87
CA VAL A 171 13.21 -4.07 -20.14
C VAL A 171 12.40 -5.38 -20.15
N ASN A 172 11.13 -5.28 -19.81
CA ASN A 172 10.19 -6.39 -19.95
C ASN A 172 9.41 -6.17 -21.25
N ALA A 173 9.65 -7.01 -22.24
CA ALA A 173 9.01 -6.94 -23.56
C ALA A 173 7.47 -7.12 -23.52
N ALA A 174 6.92 -7.59 -22.41
CA ALA A 174 5.47 -7.74 -22.21
C ALA A 174 4.78 -6.43 -21.78
N LYS A 175 5.52 -5.38 -21.42
CA LYS A 175 4.98 -4.08 -21.05
C LYS A 175 4.81 -3.18 -22.26
N GLU A 176 3.67 -2.46 -22.32
CA GLU A 176 3.45 -1.43 -23.34
C GLU A 176 4.32 -0.19 -23.07
N HIS A 177 4.54 0.15 -21.81
CA HIS A 177 5.39 1.26 -21.38
C HIS A 177 6.33 0.81 -20.25
N PRO A 178 7.60 1.24 -20.20
CA PRO A 178 8.57 0.81 -19.19
C PRO A 178 8.10 1.02 -17.75
N MET A 179 7.38 2.10 -17.49
CA MET A 179 6.87 2.46 -16.17
C MET A 179 5.59 1.73 -15.77
N ASP A 180 4.96 0.96 -16.68
CA ASP A 180 3.79 0.14 -16.34
C ASP A 180 4.14 -0.83 -15.20
N PHE A 181 3.21 -1.02 -14.27
CA PHE A 181 3.46 -1.83 -13.10
C PHE A 181 2.43 -2.96 -12.96
N ALA A 182 2.87 -4.06 -12.34
CA ALA A 182 2.05 -5.26 -12.24
C ALA A 182 0.87 -5.05 -11.28
N LEU A 183 -0.33 -5.41 -11.73
CA LEU A 183 -1.55 -5.56 -10.95
C LEU A 183 -1.79 -7.03 -10.56
N TRP A 184 -1.46 -7.95 -11.49
CA TRP A 184 -1.52 -9.39 -11.29
C TRP A 184 -0.30 -10.03 -11.92
N LYS A 185 0.34 -10.95 -11.21
CA LYS A 185 1.49 -11.71 -11.67
C LYS A 185 1.09 -13.15 -11.89
N ALA A 186 1.27 -13.67 -13.08
CA ALA A 186 1.07 -15.09 -13.40
C ALA A 186 1.92 -15.98 -12.48
N ALA A 187 1.34 -17.07 -12.01
CA ALA A 187 1.99 -17.97 -11.07
C ALA A 187 3.21 -18.66 -11.67
N LYS A 188 4.31 -18.67 -10.91
CA LYS A 188 5.45 -19.52 -11.20
C LYS A 188 5.32 -20.84 -10.44
N PRO A 189 5.95 -21.94 -10.92
CA PRO A 189 5.93 -23.22 -10.23
C PRO A 189 6.40 -23.09 -8.77
N GLY A 190 5.58 -23.62 -7.83
CA GLY A 190 5.90 -23.61 -6.40
C GLY A 190 5.54 -22.30 -5.65
N GLU A 191 5.07 -21.25 -6.33
CA GLU A 191 4.58 -20.04 -5.68
C GLU A 191 3.12 -20.18 -5.22
N PRO A 192 2.71 -19.48 -4.13
CA PRO A 192 1.31 -19.35 -3.78
C PRO A 192 0.55 -18.66 -4.91
N SER A 193 -0.63 -19.17 -5.24
CA SER A 193 -1.41 -18.63 -6.33
C SER A 193 -2.91 -18.81 -6.09
N TRP A 194 -3.69 -17.95 -6.70
CA TRP A 194 -5.15 -17.93 -6.70
C TRP A 194 -5.68 -17.97 -8.12
N GLU A 195 -6.81 -18.60 -8.30
CA GLU A 195 -7.53 -18.56 -9.56
C GLU A 195 -7.98 -17.12 -9.86
N SER A 196 -7.90 -16.73 -11.12
CA SER A 196 -8.39 -15.44 -11.60
C SER A 196 -8.91 -15.55 -13.04
N PRO A 197 -9.63 -14.54 -13.56
CA PRO A 197 -10.03 -14.49 -14.97
C PRO A 197 -8.84 -14.53 -15.97
N TRP A 198 -7.64 -14.18 -15.51
CA TRP A 198 -6.41 -14.12 -16.32
C TRP A 198 -5.51 -15.34 -16.13
N GLY A 199 -5.96 -16.31 -15.34
CA GLY A 199 -5.19 -17.48 -14.96
C GLY A 199 -4.71 -17.47 -13.53
N LYS A 200 -4.05 -18.55 -13.12
CA LYS A 200 -3.46 -18.65 -11.77
C LYS A 200 -2.37 -17.60 -11.56
N GLY A 201 -2.42 -16.91 -10.43
CA GLY A 201 -1.43 -15.90 -10.11
C GLY A 201 -1.61 -15.31 -8.72
N ARG A 202 -0.97 -14.17 -8.50
CA ARG A 202 -1.03 -13.40 -7.27
C ARG A 202 -1.02 -11.90 -7.56
N PRO A 203 -1.50 -11.05 -6.64
CA PRO A 203 -1.54 -9.60 -6.87
C PRO A 203 -0.14 -8.98 -6.98
N GLY A 204 -0.07 -7.87 -7.69
CA GLY A 204 1.01 -6.92 -7.57
C GLY A 204 0.93 -6.18 -6.24
N TRP A 205 2.06 -5.67 -5.76
CA TRP A 205 2.16 -5.06 -4.43
C TRP A 205 1.25 -3.86 -4.20
N HIS A 206 1.02 -3.03 -5.22
CA HIS A 206 0.33 -1.75 -5.04
C HIS A 206 -1.21 -1.90 -4.99
N ILE A 207 -1.77 -2.83 -5.75
CA ILE A 207 -3.23 -3.04 -5.83
C ILE A 207 -3.83 -3.54 -4.52
N GLU A 208 -3.02 -4.18 -3.69
CA GLU A 208 -3.42 -4.72 -2.40
C GLU A 208 -4.00 -3.63 -1.48
N CYS A 209 -3.23 -2.56 -1.26
CA CYS A 209 -3.63 -1.46 -0.39
C CYS A 209 -4.80 -0.66 -0.97
N SER A 210 -4.85 -0.45 -2.29
CA SER A 210 -5.99 0.18 -2.95
C SER A 210 -7.28 -0.59 -2.70
N ALA A 211 -7.27 -1.90 -2.93
CA ALA A 211 -8.46 -2.73 -2.74
C ALA A 211 -8.86 -2.85 -1.26
N MET A 212 -7.89 -3.02 -0.36
CA MET A 212 -8.17 -3.14 1.08
C MET A 212 -8.68 -1.84 1.69
N SER A 213 -8.13 -0.68 1.31
CA SER A 213 -8.61 0.60 1.82
C SER A 213 -10.04 0.89 1.36
N VAL A 214 -10.36 0.69 0.09
CA VAL A 214 -11.73 0.83 -0.44
C VAL A 214 -12.69 -0.13 0.27
N LYS A 215 -12.31 -1.39 0.45
CA LYS A 215 -13.16 -2.38 1.13
C LYS A 215 -13.56 -1.96 2.55
N TYR A 216 -12.63 -1.41 3.32
CA TYR A 216 -12.84 -1.14 4.74
C TYR A 216 -13.24 0.31 5.07
N LEU A 217 -12.92 1.27 4.21
CA LEU A 217 -13.17 2.70 4.43
C LEU A 217 -14.10 3.32 3.38
N GLY A 218 -14.33 2.64 2.25
CA GLY A 218 -15.09 3.17 1.12
C GLY A 218 -14.19 3.87 0.11
N ASP A 219 -14.80 4.37 -0.96
CA ASP A 219 -14.10 4.96 -2.11
C ASP A 219 -13.28 6.19 -1.74
N VAL A 220 -13.75 6.95 -0.75
CA VAL A 220 -13.10 8.17 -0.23
C VAL A 220 -12.96 8.08 1.28
N PHE A 221 -11.79 8.42 1.79
CA PHE A 221 -11.51 8.46 3.23
C PHE A 221 -10.58 9.63 3.62
N ASP A 222 -10.42 9.88 4.92
CA ASP A 222 -9.72 11.08 5.38
C ASP A 222 -8.21 11.01 5.21
N PHE A 223 -7.55 10.03 5.84
CA PHE A 223 -6.09 9.97 5.90
C PHE A 223 -5.54 8.70 5.30
N HIS A 224 -4.57 8.85 4.41
CA HIS A 224 -3.69 7.78 3.96
C HIS A 224 -2.25 8.06 4.39
N GLY A 225 -1.55 7.05 4.89
CA GLY A 225 -0.20 7.29 5.35
C GLY A 225 0.74 6.11 5.40
N GLY A 226 2.01 6.47 5.60
CA GLY A 226 3.12 5.54 5.67
C GLY A 226 4.46 6.25 5.77
N GLY A 227 5.55 5.56 5.49
CA GLY A 227 6.88 6.14 5.40
C GLY A 227 7.08 6.97 4.12
N ASN A 228 8.03 7.90 4.12
CA ASN A 228 8.36 8.70 2.95
C ASN A 228 8.76 7.88 1.71
N ASP A 229 9.25 6.66 1.90
CA ASP A 229 9.60 5.73 0.82
C ASP A 229 8.38 5.19 0.09
N LEU A 230 7.20 5.28 0.69
CA LEU A 230 5.95 4.85 0.06
C LEU A 230 5.33 5.93 -0.83
N ILE A 231 5.76 7.20 -0.73
CA ILE A 231 5.26 8.27 -1.61
C ILE A 231 5.34 7.84 -3.07
N PHE A 232 6.52 7.32 -3.46
CA PHE A 232 6.76 6.78 -4.78
C PHE A 232 7.61 5.49 -4.69
N PRO A 233 7.21 4.42 -5.40
CA PRO A 233 6.07 4.36 -6.31
C PRO A 233 4.73 3.97 -5.65
N HIS A 234 4.72 3.51 -4.38
CA HIS A 234 3.58 2.76 -3.80
C HIS A 234 2.29 3.59 -3.74
N HIS A 235 2.28 4.70 -3.01
CA HIS A 235 1.09 5.54 -2.85
C HIS A 235 0.68 6.27 -4.14
N GLU A 236 1.64 6.65 -4.99
CA GLU A 236 1.35 7.15 -6.33
C GLU A 236 0.56 6.12 -7.15
N ASN A 237 1.01 4.86 -7.12
CA ASN A 237 0.33 3.77 -7.81
C ASN A 237 -1.03 3.44 -7.20
N GLU A 238 -1.19 3.59 -5.88
CA GLU A 238 -2.50 3.41 -5.24
C GLU A 238 -3.52 4.45 -5.72
N ILE A 239 -3.11 5.71 -5.86
CA ILE A 239 -3.96 6.77 -6.42
C ILE A 239 -4.37 6.42 -7.85
N ALA A 240 -3.40 6.04 -8.68
CA ALA A 240 -3.63 5.66 -10.06
C ALA A 240 -4.58 4.45 -10.19
N GLN A 241 -4.55 3.51 -9.24
CA GLN A 241 -5.44 2.35 -9.23
C GLN A 241 -6.85 2.67 -8.71
N ALA A 242 -6.94 3.45 -7.63
CA ALA A 242 -8.20 3.68 -6.94
C ALA A 242 -9.06 4.76 -7.63
N GLU A 243 -8.49 5.92 -7.97
CA GLU A 243 -9.27 7.04 -8.53
C GLU A 243 -10.00 6.69 -9.84
N PRO A 244 -9.42 5.94 -10.79
CA PRO A 244 -10.17 5.50 -11.96
C PRO A 244 -11.30 4.50 -11.65
N CYS A 245 -11.33 3.87 -10.47
CA CYS A 245 -12.40 2.97 -10.06
C CYS A 245 -13.56 3.70 -9.36
N ILE A 246 -13.34 4.93 -8.90
CA ILE A 246 -14.35 5.77 -8.23
C ILE A 246 -15.22 6.47 -9.30
N ASP A 247 -16.51 6.54 -9.07
CA ASP A 247 -17.42 7.30 -9.94
C ASP A 247 -17.36 8.79 -9.56
N GLY A 248 -17.22 9.64 -10.59
CA GLY A 248 -17.06 11.08 -10.41
C GLY A 248 -15.58 11.51 -10.38
N ASN A 249 -15.33 12.73 -9.87
CA ASN A 249 -13.98 13.31 -9.77
C ASN A 249 -13.46 13.34 -8.32
N GLU A 250 -13.91 12.43 -7.49
CA GLU A 250 -13.52 12.39 -6.10
C GLU A 250 -12.12 11.80 -5.94
N LYS A 251 -11.41 12.27 -4.93
CA LYS A 251 -10.08 11.81 -4.62
C LYS A 251 -10.14 10.64 -3.64
N PHE A 252 -9.38 9.61 -3.91
CA PHE A 252 -9.24 8.41 -3.11
C PHE A 252 -8.98 8.70 -1.62
N ALA A 253 -7.97 9.51 -1.30
CA ALA A 253 -7.71 9.98 0.05
C ALA A 253 -7.60 11.50 0.10
N ARG A 254 -8.19 12.13 1.14
CA ARG A 254 -8.20 13.60 1.26
C ARG A 254 -6.86 14.16 1.73
N TYR A 255 -6.19 13.47 2.64
CA TYR A 255 -4.92 13.90 3.20
C TYR A 255 -3.90 12.76 3.16
N TRP A 256 -2.72 13.06 2.64
CA TRP A 256 -1.59 12.15 2.56
C TRP A 256 -0.52 12.56 3.57
N LEU A 257 -0.26 11.70 4.56
CA LEU A 257 0.69 11.99 5.62
C LEU A 257 1.83 10.97 5.63
N HIS A 258 3.05 11.48 5.55
CA HIS A 258 4.24 10.65 5.52
C HIS A 258 5.20 10.99 6.65
N ASN A 259 5.73 9.98 7.30
CA ASN A 259 6.78 10.14 8.31
C ASN A 259 8.17 9.91 7.72
N GLY A 260 9.16 10.61 8.25
CA GLY A 260 10.55 10.39 7.90
C GLY A 260 11.11 9.06 8.41
N PHE A 261 12.35 8.73 8.03
CA PHE A 261 13.03 7.51 8.44
C PHE A 261 13.75 7.65 9.79
N ILE A 262 14.01 6.51 10.42
CA ILE A 262 15.11 6.40 11.38
C ILE A 262 16.36 6.13 10.56
N THR A 263 17.42 6.90 10.82
CA THR A 263 18.71 6.76 10.16
C THR A 263 19.76 6.33 11.16
N ILE A 264 20.70 5.52 10.70
CA ILE A 264 21.94 5.15 11.40
C ILE A 264 23.06 5.57 10.47
N ASP A 265 23.99 6.39 10.95
CA ASP A 265 25.11 6.94 10.16
C ASP A 265 24.66 7.59 8.82
N ASN A 266 23.56 8.37 8.88
CA ASN A 266 22.91 9.02 7.74
C ASN A 266 22.29 8.09 6.69
N GLU A 267 22.24 6.79 6.93
CA GLU A 267 21.56 5.84 6.06
C GLU A 267 20.25 5.34 6.68
N LYS A 268 19.26 5.11 5.83
CA LYS A 268 17.99 4.54 6.26
C LYS A 268 18.22 3.22 6.97
N MET A 269 17.65 3.06 8.17
CA MET A 269 17.67 1.81 8.88
C MET A 269 16.98 0.69 8.10
N SER A 270 17.63 -0.44 7.99
CA SER A 270 17.11 -1.63 7.31
C SER A 270 17.37 -2.89 8.14
N LYS A 271 16.76 -4.02 7.74
CA LYS A 271 16.94 -5.31 8.42
C LYS A 271 18.35 -5.91 8.31
N SER A 272 19.19 -5.36 7.45
CA SER A 272 20.58 -5.77 7.25
C SER A 272 21.58 -4.92 8.04
N LYS A 273 21.14 -3.95 8.82
CA LYS A 273 21.96 -3.06 9.64
C LYS A 273 21.69 -3.23 11.13
#